data_94eb57b34d392db0cee4f9d6ba6524dd
#
_entry.id   94eb57b34d392db0cee4f9d6ba6524dd
#
_cell.length_a   1.000
_cell.length_b   1.000
_cell.length_c   1.000
_cell.angle_alpha   90.00
_cell.angle_beta   90.00
_cell.angle_gamma   90.00
#
_symmetry.space_group_name_H-M   'P 1'
#
loop_
_entity.id
_entity.type
_entity.pdbx_description
1 polymer ?
#
loop_
_entity_poly.entity_id
_entity_poly.type
_entity_poly.pdbx_seq_one_letter_code
_entity_poly.pdbx_strand_id
1 'polypeptide(L)'
;MSNIKNLKIINIPKISDPQGRGNLSFIEKNIIPFKIKRVYYLYDVPSDGSRGGHAHKKLNQFLIALSGSFDVIVDDGSSKKTFTLNKPNKGLYIPNGIWREMENFSAGAICLVLASDYFDESDYFRDYKRFIQFKDI
;
A
#
# COMPACT_ATOMS: atom_id res chain seq x y z
N MET A 1 17.35 4.04 -7.58
CA MET A 1 16.46 3.02 -7.06
C MET A 1 15.72 3.53 -5.82
N SER A 2 14.47 3.14 -5.65
CA SER A 2 13.63 3.64 -4.55
C SER A 2 14.18 3.23 -3.18
N ASN A 3 13.99 4.09 -2.19
CA ASN A 3 14.33 3.81 -0.79
C ASN A 3 13.19 4.31 0.11
N ILE A 4 13.35 4.11 1.42
CA ILE A 4 12.32 4.40 2.40
C ILE A 4 11.84 5.85 2.34
N LYS A 5 12.69 6.78 1.91
CA LYS A 5 12.35 8.21 1.80
C LYS A 5 11.40 8.51 0.64
N ASN A 6 11.26 7.59 -0.30
CA ASN A 6 10.35 7.75 -1.44
C ASN A 6 8.91 7.33 -1.11
N LEU A 7 8.70 6.66 0.03
CA LEU A 7 7.36 6.34 0.49
C LEU A 7 6.72 7.60 1.05
N LYS A 8 5.42 7.75 0.80
CA LYS A 8 4.68 8.94 1.23
C LYS A 8 3.29 8.56 1.71
N ILE A 9 2.86 9.19 2.79
CA ILE A 9 1.44 9.23 3.14
C ILE A 9 0.83 10.35 2.33
N ILE A 10 -0.18 10.04 1.53
CA ILE A 10 -0.87 11.01 0.69
C ILE A 10 -2.27 11.20 1.24
N ASN A 11 -2.64 12.45 1.50
CA ASN A 11 -3.99 12.80 1.92
C ASN A 11 -4.91 12.78 0.69
N ILE A 12 -6.04 12.08 0.83
CA ILE A 12 -7.05 12.00 -0.22
C ILE A 12 -8.12 13.04 0.10
N PRO A 13 -8.63 13.76 -0.92
CA PRO A 13 -9.73 14.71 -0.68
C PRO A 13 -10.90 14.06 0.05
N LYS A 14 -11.44 14.77 1.03
CA LYS A 14 -12.60 14.34 1.79
C LYS A 14 -13.63 15.46 1.80
N ILE A 15 -14.83 15.13 1.35
CA ILE A 15 -15.97 16.05 1.37
C ILE A 15 -16.93 15.55 2.43
N SER A 16 -17.13 16.34 3.47
CA SER A 16 -18.07 16.00 4.55
C SER A 16 -19.43 16.60 4.23
N ASP A 17 -20.48 15.79 4.40
CA ASP A 17 -21.82 16.25 4.18
C ASP A 17 -22.22 17.22 5.30
N PRO A 18 -22.70 18.45 4.98
CA PRO A 18 -23.03 19.43 6.00
C PRO A 18 -24.22 19.03 6.88
N GLN A 19 -25.02 18.04 6.43
CA GLN A 19 -26.14 17.52 7.20
C GLN A 19 -25.80 16.26 8.00
N GLY A 20 -24.52 15.92 8.09
CA GLY A 20 -24.05 14.75 8.86
C GLY A 20 -24.32 13.41 8.23
N ARG A 21 -24.51 13.33 6.92
CA ARG A 21 -24.81 12.08 6.21
C ARG A 21 -23.56 11.33 5.76
N GLY A 22 -22.38 11.68 6.29
CA GLY A 22 -21.15 10.97 6.01
C GLY A 22 -20.15 11.78 5.20
N ASN A 23 -19.15 11.08 4.68
CA ASN A 23 -18.03 11.68 3.94
C ASN A 23 -17.86 10.98 2.61
N LEU A 24 -17.36 11.72 1.63
CA LEU A 24 -17.01 11.18 0.31
C LEU A 24 -15.55 11.47 0.03
N SER A 25 -14.80 10.48 -0.40
CA SER A 25 -13.43 10.64 -0.86
C SER A 25 -13.29 10.10 -2.27
N PHE A 26 -12.37 10.67 -3.03
CA PHE A 26 -12.18 10.28 -4.42
C PHE A 26 -10.71 10.35 -4.81
N ILE A 27 -10.34 9.57 -5.81
CA ILE A 27 -9.02 9.59 -6.41
C ILE A 27 -9.21 9.75 -7.91
N GLU A 28 -8.72 10.86 -8.44
CA GLU A 28 -8.79 11.15 -9.86
C GLU A 28 -7.58 11.98 -10.28
N LYS A 29 -7.33 12.04 -11.58
CA LYS A 29 -6.25 12.85 -12.16
C LYS A 29 -4.91 12.55 -11.46
N ASN A 30 -4.26 13.56 -10.90
CA ASN A 30 -2.89 13.46 -10.37
C ASN A 30 -2.86 13.40 -8.82
N ILE A 31 -3.93 12.93 -8.17
CA ILE A 31 -3.94 12.78 -6.71
C ILE A 31 -2.86 11.82 -6.25
N ILE A 32 -2.67 10.72 -7.01
CA ILE A 32 -1.56 9.79 -6.75
C ILE A 32 -0.59 9.84 -7.94
N PRO A 33 0.71 9.48 -7.71
CA PRO A 33 1.76 9.74 -8.71
C PRO A 33 1.89 8.66 -9.79
N PHE A 34 0.81 7.99 -10.17
CA PHE A 34 0.82 7.03 -11.27
C PHE A 34 -0.58 6.84 -11.83
N LYS A 35 -0.65 6.31 -13.06
CA LYS A 35 -1.91 5.94 -13.69
C LYS A 35 -2.39 4.60 -13.15
N ILE A 36 -3.63 4.55 -12.67
CA ILE A 36 -4.22 3.33 -12.11
C ILE A 36 -4.64 2.41 -13.25
N LYS A 37 -4.12 1.18 -13.24
CA LYS A 37 -4.52 0.14 -14.20
C LYS A 37 -5.19 -1.05 -13.54
N ARG A 38 -5.04 -1.21 -12.22
CA ARG A 38 -5.63 -2.33 -11.48
C ARG A 38 -6.03 -1.88 -10.10
N VAL A 39 -7.16 -2.39 -9.64
CA VAL A 39 -7.64 -2.20 -8.27
C VAL A 39 -7.88 -3.58 -7.69
N TYR A 40 -7.38 -3.84 -6.48
CA TYR A 40 -7.71 -5.04 -5.75
C TYR A 40 -7.82 -4.71 -4.26
N TYR A 41 -8.42 -5.60 -3.49
CA TYR A 41 -8.59 -5.36 -2.06
C TYR A 41 -8.51 -6.64 -1.27
N LEU A 42 -7.98 -6.52 -0.07
CA LEU A 42 -7.87 -7.61 0.90
C LEU A 42 -8.95 -7.41 1.95
N TYR A 43 -9.66 -8.48 2.27
CA TYR A 43 -10.70 -8.47 3.30
C TYR A 43 -10.74 -9.82 3.99
N ASP A 44 -11.39 -9.88 5.14
CA ASP A 44 -11.48 -11.08 5.97
C ASP A 44 -10.10 -11.62 6.38
N VAL A 45 -9.12 -10.74 6.54
CA VAL A 45 -7.80 -11.14 7.03
C VAL A 45 -7.90 -11.32 8.55
N PRO A 46 -7.56 -12.49 9.09
CA PRO A 46 -7.59 -12.71 10.54
C PRO A 46 -6.65 -11.75 11.27
N SER A 47 -6.97 -11.38 12.51
CA SER A 47 -6.16 -10.43 13.29
C SER A 47 -4.73 -10.93 13.54
N ASP A 48 -4.51 -12.25 13.55
CA ASP A 48 -3.19 -12.87 13.68
C ASP A 48 -2.56 -13.20 12.31
N GLY A 49 -3.23 -12.84 11.21
CA GLY A 49 -2.74 -13.10 9.86
C GLY A 49 -1.72 -12.06 9.41
N SER A 50 -0.86 -12.48 8.50
CA SER A 50 0.06 -11.59 7.82
C SER A 50 -0.09 -11.73 6.32
N ARG A 51 0.14 -10.63 5.60
CA ARG A 51 0.03 -10.58 4.15
C ARG A 51 1.19 -9.77 3.58
N GLY A 52 1.42 -9.92 2.28
CA GLY A 52 2.46 -9.17 1.60
C GLY A 52 3.68 -10.01 1.33
N GLY A 53 4.74 -9.88 2.12
CA GLY A 53 5.95 -10.67 1.97
C GLY A 53 6.51 -10.68 0.55
N HIS A 54 6.60 -9.48 -0.09
CA HIS A 54 7.06 -9.38 -1.46
C HIS A 54 7.52 -7.97 -1.80
N ALA A 55 8.18 -7.85 -2.94
CA ALA A 55 8.52 -6.56 -3.55
C ALA A 55 8.22 -6.64 -5.05
N HIS A 56 8.18 -5.50 -5.69
CA HIS A 56 7.96 -5.40 -7.14
C HIS A 56 9.14 -4.73 -7.82
N LYS A 57 9.50 -5.22 -9.00
CA LYS A 57 10.56 -4.63 -9.80
C LYS A 57 10.14 -3.29 -10.41
N LYS A 58 8.91 -3.21 -10.91
CA LYS A 58 8.40 -2.06 -11.66
C LYS A 58 7.12 -1.48 -11.09
N LEU A 59 6.26 -2.28 -10.47
CA LEU A 59 4.94 -1.87 -10.04
C LEU A 59 4.99 -0.84 -8.92
N ASN A 60 4.19 0.21 -9.05
CA ASN A 60 3.93 1.16 -7.98
C ASN A 60 2.53 0.92 -7.43
N GLN A 61 2.34 1.13 -6.14
CA GLN A 61 1.07 0.86 -5.47
C GLN A 61 0.71 1.96 -4.49
N PHE A 62 -0.59 2.05 -4.22
CA PHE A 62 -1.15 2.96 -3.22
C PHE A 62 -2.13 2.17 -2.38
N LEU A 63 -1.91 2.14 -1.07
CA LEU A 63 -2.67 1.33 -0.12
C LEU A 63 -3.53 2.23 0.76
N ILE A 64 -4.80 1.86 0.94
CA ILE A 64 -5.76 2.60 1.76
C ILE A 64 -6.48 1.64 2.70
N ALA A 65 -6.62 2.01 3.99
CA ALA A 65 -7.51 1.31 4.90
C ALA A 65 -8.93 1.86 4.72
N LEU A 66 -9.72 1.22 3.84
CA LEU A 66 -11.12 1.62 3.63
C LEU A 66 -11.97 1.38 4.85
N SER A 67 -11.64 0.39 5.65
CA SER A 67 -12.30 0.07 6.91
C SER A 67 -11.26 -0.48 7.86
N GLY A 68 -11.40 -0.18 9.15
CA GLY A 68 -10.50 -0.69 10.17
C GLY A 68 -9.09 -0.16 10.06
N SER A 69 -8.13 -0.98 10.50
CA SER A 69 -6.72 -0.61 10.54
C SER A 69 -5.82 -1.81 10.32
N PHE A 70 -4.61 -1.55 9.86
CA PHE A 70 -3.54 -2.54 9.74
C PHE A 70 -2.20 -1.83 9.65
N ASP A 71 -1.13 -2.58 9.89
CA ASP A 71 0.25 -2.09 9.79
C ASP A 71 0.90 -2.56 8.50
N VAL A 72 1.66 -1.67 7.88
CA VAL A 72 2.47 -1.98 6.70
C VAL A 72 3.93 -1.78 7.08
N ILE A 73 4.70 -2.87 7.04
CA ILE A 73 6.12 -2.86 7.30
C ILE A 73 6.83 -2.78 5.96
N VAL A 74 7.60 -1.73 5.75
CA VAL A 74 8.32 -1.48 4.50
C VAL A 74 9.82 -1.55 4.73
N ASP A 75 10.54 -2.06 3.74
CA ASP A 75 11.97 -2.34 3.84
C ASP A 75 12.62 -2.08 2.48
N ASP A 76 13.58 -1.17 2.45
CA ASP A 76 14.29 -0.83 1.21
C ASP A 76 15.62 -1.59 1.03
N GLY A 77 15.87 -2.56 1.92
CA GLY A 77 17.12 -3.31 1.92
C GLY A 77 18.16 -2.76 2.90
N SER A 78 17.99 -1.53 3.37
CA SER A 78 18.90 -0.88 4.33
C SER A 78 18.16 -0.41 5.57
N SER A 79 16.91 0.02 5.43
CA SER A 79 16.10 0.58 6.52
C SER A 79 14.70 0.01 6.47
N LYS A 80 14.09 -0.10 7.65
CA LYS A 80 12.70 -0.54 7.81
C LYS A 80 11.88 0.56 8.47
N LYS A 81 10.59 0.59 8.13
CA LYS A 81 9.65 1.50 8.77
C LYS A 81 8.27 0.85 8.80
N THR A 82 7.49 1.13 9.84
CA THR A 82 6.11 0.67 9.95
C THR A 82 5.18 1.87 9.83
N PHE A 83 4.18 1.72 8.95
CA PHE A 83 3.09 2.68 8.82
C PHE A 83 1.80 2.02 9.28
N THR A 84 1.05 2.68 10.14
CA THR A 84 -0.29 2.23 10.52
C THR A 84 -1.29 2.98 9.65
N LEU A 85 -2.08 2.23 8.88
CA LEU A 85 -3.16 2.80 8.07
C LEU A 85 -4.48 2.55 8.77
N ASN A 86 -5.19 3.63 9.09
CA ASN A 86 -6.43 3.56 9.88
C ASN A 86 -7.48 4.59 9.46
N LYS A 87 -7.30 5.21 8.29
CA LYS A 87 -8.25 6.22 7.79
C LYS A 87 -8.49 6.03 6.29
N PRO A 88 -9.74 6.12 5.83
CA PRO A 88 -10.03 5.92 4.41
C PRO A 88 -9.58 7.08 3.51
N ASN A 89 -9.22 8.24 4.09
CA ASN A 89 -8.77 9.38 3.31
C ASN A 89 -7.26 9.64 3.43
N LYS A 90 -6.50 8.64 3.86
CA LYS A 90 -5.04 8.71 3.87
C LYS A 90 -4.49 7.38 3.38
N GLY A 91 -3.59 7.43 2.41
CA GLY A 91 -3.01 6.23 1.86
C GLY A 91 -1.50 6.27 1.84
N LEU A 92 -0.90 5.10 1.67
CA LEU A 92 0.54 4.94 1.60
C LEU A 92 0.95 4.66 0.15
N TYR A 93 1.75 5.56 -0.42
CA TYR A 93 2.39 5.33 -1.71
C TYR A 93 3.63 4.47 -1.50
N ILE A 94 3.67 3.31 -2.17
CA ILE A 94 4.81 2.41 -2.17
C ILE A 94 5.36 2.32 -3.59
N PRO A 95 6.49 2.96 -3.88
CA PRO A 95 7.10 2.84 -5.20
C PRO A 95 7.71 1.45 -5.41
N ASN A 96 8.08 1.13 -6.63
CA ASN A 96 8.77 -0.12 -6.95
C ASN A 96 10.08 -0.25 -6.17
N GLY A 97 10.52 -1.48 -5.97
CA GLY A 97 11.79 -1.75 -5.30
C GLY A 97 11.75 -1.64 -3.79
N ILE A 98 10.58 -1.81 -3.20
CA ILE A 98 10.36 -1.79 -1.75
C ILE A 98 9.71 -3.11 -1.32
N TRP A 99 10.33 -3.79 -0.38
CA TRP A 99 9.74 -4.98 0.24
C TRP A 99 8.68 -4.53 1.25
N ARG A 100 7.54 -5.24 1.27
CA ARG A 100 6.49 -4.94 2.24
C ARG A 100 5.88 -6.20 2.81
N GLU A 101 5.43 -6.08 4.04
CA GLU A 101 4.63 -7.07 4.75
C GLU A 101 3.52 -6.32 5.46
N MET A 102 2.39 -6.98 5.64
CA MET A 102 1.25 -6.40 6.35
C MET A 102 0.83 -7.31 7.49
N GLU A 103 0.47 -6.69 8.61
CA GLU A 103 0.05 -7.42 9.81
C GLU A 103 -0.87 -6.58 10.66
N ASN A 104 -1.32 -7.15 11.77
CA ASN A 104 -2.10 -6.46 12.79
C ASN A 104 -3.40 -5.89 12.23
N PHE A 105 -4.12 -6.69 11.44
CA PHE A 105 -5.41 -6.28 10.88
C PHE A 105 -6.47 -6.26 11.98
N SER A 106 -7.22 -5.17 12.07
CA SER A 106 -8.39 -5.12 12.95
C SER A 106 -9.53 -5.95 12.36
N ALA A 107 -10.53 -6.29 13.18
CA ALA A 107 -11.71 -7.01 12.70
C ALA A 107 -12.42 -6.17 11.63
N GLY A 108 -12.72 -6.80 10.49
CA GLY A 108 -13.39 -6.12 9.38
C GLY A 108 -12.53 -5.14 8.60
N ALA A 109 -11.21 -5.16 8.78
CA ALA A 109 -10.32 -4.30 8.03
C ALA A 109 -10.37 -4.62 6.54
N ILE A 110 -10.32 -3.57 5.72
CA ILE A 110 -10.27 -3.69 4.26
C ILE A 110 -9.11 -2.87 3.74
N CYS A 111 -8.17 -3.53 3.07
CA CYS A 111 -7.05 -2.86 2.40
C CYS A 111 -7.36 -2.76 0.92
N LEU A 112 -7.60 -1.54 0.44
CA LEU A 112 -7.75 -1.26 -0.99
C LEU A 112 -6.37 -0.96 -1.57
N VAL A 113 -6.03 -1.58 -2.70
CA VAL A 113 -4.76 -1.34 -3.38
C VAL A 113 -5.03 -0.87 -4.80
N LEU A 114 -4.45 0.27 -5.14
CA LEU A 114 -4.42 0.80 -6.50
C LEU A 114 -3.05 0.53 -7.07
N ALA A 115 -2.98 -0.02 -8.27
CA ALA A 115 -1.73 -0.48 -8.85
C ALA A 115 -1.51 0.11 -10.24
N SER A 116 -0.24 0.32 -10.58
CA SER A 116 0.17 0.99 -11.81
C SER A 116 0.19 0.09 -13.03
N ASP A 117 -0.01 -1.21 -12.86
CA ASP A 117 -0.06 -2.16 -13.98
C ASP A 117 -0.92 -3.38 -13.63
N TYR A 118 -1.15 -4.21 -14.63
CA TYR A 118 -1.84 -5.48 -14.47
C TYR A 118 -1.01 -6.45 -13.65
N PHE A 119 -1.63 -7.51 -13.17
CA PHE A 119 -0.91 -8.56 -12.45
C PHE A 119 0.12 -9.21 -13.37
N ASP A 120 1.36 -9.33 -12.88
CA ASP A 120 2.47 -9.96 -13.59
C ASP A 120 3.39 -10.62 -12.56
N GLU A 121 3.33 -11.95 -12.46
CA GLU A 121 4.13 -12.69 -11.48
C GLU A 121 5.63 -12.48 -11.69
N SER A 122 6.07 -12.25 -12.91
CA SER A 122 7.48 -12.01 -13.19
C SER A 122 8.00 -10.69 -12.60
N ASP A 123 7.10 -9.79 -12.20
CA ASP A 123 7.47 -8.52 -11.55
C ASP A 123 7.69 -8.68 -10.05
N TYR A 124 7.39 -9.84 -9.47
CA TYR A 124 7.47 -10.06 -8.03
C TYR A 124 8.83 -10.58 -7.59
N PHE A 125 9.30 -10.10 -6.45
CA PHE A 125 10.25 -10.80 -5.60
C PHE A 125 9.46 -11.34 -4.41
N ARG A 126 9.41 -12.66 -4.30
CA ARG A 126 8.74 -13.32 -3.17
C ARG A 126 9.74 -13.88 -2.16
N ASP A 127 11.03 -13.87 -2.52
CA ASP A 127 12.13 -14.30 -1.68
C ASP A 127 12.93 -13.05 -1.28
N TYR A 128 13.00 -12.80 0.02
CA TYR A 128 13.68 -11.63 0.55
C TYR A 128 15.17 -11.58 0.15
N LYS A 129 15.84 -12.72 0.10
CA LYS A 129 17.26 -12.78 -0.28
C LYS A 129 17.46 -12.28 -1.72
N ARG A 130 16.57 -12.67 -2.62
CA ARG A 130 16.62 -12.22 -4.01
C ARG A 130 16.34 -10.72 -4.11
N PHE A 131 15.42 -10.22 -3.29
CA PHE A 131 15.15 -8.80 -3.23
C PHE A 131 16.40 -8.03 -2.81
N ILE A 132 17.10 -8.50 -1.77
CA ILE A 132 18.32 -7.85 -1.29
C ILE A 132 19.39 -7.84 -2.39
N GLN A 133 19.58 -8.96 -3.10
CA GLN A 133 20.51 -9.02 -4.23
C GLN A 133 20.17 -8.00 -5.31
N PHE A 134 18.89 -7.83 -5.61
CA PHE A 134 18.41 -6.84 -6.57
C PHE A 134 18.74 -5.41 -6.12
N LYS A 135 18.62 -5.13 -4.84
CA LYS A 135 18.90 -3.79 -4.28
C LYS A 135 20.39 -3.47 -4.25
N ASP A 136 21.23 -4.47 -4.20
CA ASP A 136 22.70 -4.29 -4.11
C ASP A 136 23.37 -4.00 -5.46
N ILE A 137 22.62 -4.04 -6.54
CA ILE A 137 23.18 -3.76 -7.88
C ILE A 137 23.33 -2.26 -8.10
#